data_21d9313a93ed87cf6f537f11bdbafb2b
#
_entry.id   21d9313a93ed87cf6f537f11bdbafb2b
#
_cell.length_a   1.000
_cell.length_b   1.000
_cell.length_c   1.000
_cell.angle_alpha   90.00
_cell.angle_beta   90.00
_cell.angle_gamma   90.00
#
_symmetry.space_group_name_H-M   'P 1'
#
loop_
_entity.id
_entity.type
_entity.pdbx_description
1 polymer ?
#
loop_
_entity_poly.entity_id
_entity_poly.type
_entity_poly.pdbx_seq_one_letter_code
_entity_poly.pdbx_strand_id
1 'polypeptide(L)'
;MNGAESLVATLLKGDVNVCFTNPGTSEMHFVAALDQYEKMRSILCLFEGCATGAADGYFRMQRTPASTLLHLGPGLANGLANLHNAKKASSGIVNIVGEHALDHIKLNAPLTSDIEGIARPVSHWVKTSKSSKDIAIDGAEAIQKARVTPGQIATLILPGDTAWNEGNKPENIEFKNSSNKVSADIIQEGIEALKAAKNPLILVGGAALEEKNLIKIAKIADKMNCQ
;
A
#
# COMPACT_ATOMS: atom_id res chain seq x y z
N MET A 1 -1.45 18.54 17.91
CA MET A 1 -2.13 17.48 17.13
C MET A 1 -1.85 16.13 17.77
N ASN A 2 -2.77 15.21 17.69
CA ASN A 2 -2.54 13.83 18.15
C ASN A 2 -1.85 12.97 17.03
N GLY A 3 -1.52 11.71 17.36
CA GLY A 3 -0.85 10.83 16.42
C GLY A 3 -1.69 10.52 15.18
N ALA A 4 -3.00 10.34 15.33
CA ALA A 4 -3.90 10.09 14.21
C ALA A 4 -3.95 11.27 13.23
N GLU A 5 -4.08 12.50 13.74
CA GLU A 5 -4.03 13.72 12.92
C GLU A 5 -2.68 13.84 12.18
N SER A 6 -1.59 13.53 12.89
CA SER A 6 -0.25 13.54 12.32
C SER A 6 -0.10 12.52 11.16
N LEU A 7 -0.64 11.30 11.35
CA LEU A 7 -0.63 10.26 10.32
C LEU A 7 -1.47 10.65 9.10
N VAL A 8 -2.71 11.14 9.30
CA VAL A 8 -3.59 11.56 8.19
C VAL A 8 -2.96 12.69 7.39
N ALA A 9 -2.39 13.69 8.08
CA ALA A 9 -1.69 14.78 7.40
C ALA A 9 -0.43 14.30 6.65
N THR A 10 0.26 13.27 7.16
CA THR A 10 1.41 12.64 6.48
C THR A 10 0.95 11.87 5.23
N LEU A 11 -0.17 11.13 5.31
CA LEU A 11 -0.77 10.46 4.15
C LEU A 11 -1.06 11.45 3.02
N LEU A 12 -1.68 12.59 3.35
CA LEU A 12 -1.98 13.64 2.38
C LEU A 12 -0.72 14.26 1.76
N LYS A 13 0.34 14.48 2.54
CA LYS A 13 1.64 14.94 2.01
C LYS A 13 2.28 13.94 1.06
N GLY A 14 1.95 12.66 1.22
CA GLY A 14 2.40 11.58 0.35
C GLY A 14 1.44 11.27 -0.80
N ASP A 15 0.49 12.16 -1.12
CA ASP A 15 -0.54 11.96 -2.15
C ASP A 15 -1.37 10.68 -1.96
N VAL A 16 -1.55 10.25 -0.70
CA VAL A 16 -2.50 9.20 -0.32
C VAL A 16 -3.74 9.93 0.21
N ASN A 17 -4.68 10.21 -0.68
CA ASN A 17 -5.83 11.08 -0.44
C ASN A 17 -7.17 10.33 -0.43
N VAL A 18 -7.15 9.00 -0.49
CA VAL A 18 -8.33 8.15 -0.37
C VAL A 18 -8.07 7.09 0.70
N CYS A 19 -9.04 6.91 1.59
CA CYS A 19 -9.05 5.88 2.62
C CYS A 19 -10.34 5.05 2.54
N PHE A 20 -10.22 3.75 2.29
CA PHE A 20 -11.33 2.81 2.36
C PHE A 20 -11.41 2.23 3.76
N THR A 21 -12.52 2.43 4.47
CA THR A 21 -12.60 2.20 5.92
C THR A 21 -13.65 1.17 6.29
N ASN A 22 -13.32 0.28 7.21
CA ASN A 22 -14.26 -0.47 8.03
C ASN A 22 -13.73 -0.47 9.47
N PRO A 23 -13.95 0.62 10.23
CA PRO A 23 -13.36 0.81 11.55
C PRO A 23 -14.22 0.22 12.66
N GLY A 24 -13.60 -0.05 13.80
CA GLY A 24 -14.24 -0.27 15.07
C GLY A 24 -13.85 0.79 16.11
N THR A 25 -14.08 0.52 17.38
CA THR A 25 -13.85 1.48 18.47
C THR A 25 -12.39 1.83 18.69
N SER A 26 -11.46 0.93 18.37
CA SER A 26 -10.01 1.19 18.54
C SER A 26 -9.50 2.23 17.54
N GLU A 27 -10.19 2.43 16.42
CA GLU A 27 -9.79 3.34 15.34
C GLU A 27 -10.48 4.72 15.41
N MET A 28 -11.30 5.01 16.44
CA MET A 28 -12.11 6.23 16.48
C MET A 28 -11.30 7.52 16.40
N HIS A 29 -10.09 7.57 16.97
CA HIS A 29 -9.23 8.75 16.83
C HIS A 29 -8.76 8.97 15.40
N PHE A 30 -8.50 7.88 14.65
CA PHE A 30 -8.16 7.98 13.23
C PHE A 30 -9.36 8.38 12.40
N VAL A 31 -10.55 7.86 12.69
CA VAL A 31 -11.81 8.28 12.04
C VAL A 31 -12.07 9.77 12.27
N ALA A 32 -11.92 10.25 13.52
CA ALA A 32 -12.07 11.67 13.83
C ALA A 32 -11.03 12.54 13.07
N ALA A 33 -9.81 12.03 12.89
CA ALA A 33 -8.80 12.72 12.10
C ALA A 33 -9.16 12.74 10.60
N LEU A 34 -9.70 11.66 10.04
CA LEU A 34 -10.19 11.65 8.65
C LEU A 34 -11.24 12.73 8.40
N ASP A 35 -12.15 12.94 9.35
CA ASP A 35 -13.22 13.93 9.24
C ASP A 35 -12.71 15.39 9.28
N GLN A 36 -11.57 15.63 9.91
CA GLN A 36 -10.96 16.97 9.98
C GLN A 36 -10.26 17.41 8.70
N TYR A 37 -9.90 16.49 7.81
CA TYR A 37 -9.13 16.78 6.60
C TYR A 37 -9.98 16.59 5.34
N GLU A 38 -10.63 17.65 4.87
CA GLU A 38 -11.49 17.65 3.67
C GLU A 38 -10.83 17.04 2.41
N LYS A 39 -9.49 17.10 2.32
CA LYS A 39 -8.73 16.52 1.19
C LYS A 39 -8.61 15.00 1.28
N MET A 40 -8.90 14.40 2.43
CA MET A 40 -8.90 12.96 2.61
C MET A 40 -10.30 12.43 2.32
N ARG A 41 -10.46 11.80 1.17
CA ARG A 41 -11.73 11.15 0.81
C ARG A 41 -11.86 9.83 1.56
N SER A 42 -12.68 9.82 2.60
CA SER A 42 -13.00 8.61 3.36
C SER A 42 -14.22 7.90 2.76
N ILE A 43 -14.12 6.60 2.51
CA ILE A 43 -15.17 5.78 1.93
C ILE A 43 -15.45 4.61 2.86
N LEU A 44 -16.65 4.63 3.48
CA LEU A 44 -17.10 3.54 4.34
C LEU A 44 -17.41 2.30 3.50
N CYS A 45 -16.78 1.19 3.86
CA CYS A 45 -17.05 -0.14 3.32
C CYS A 45 -17.73 -0.98 4.42
N LEU A 46 -18.77 -1.75 4.05
CA LEU A 46 -19.50 -2.56 5.01
C LEU A 46 -18.84 -3.93 5.30
N PHE A 47 -17.69 -4.18 4.68
CA PHE A 47 -16.88 -5.38 4.84
C PHE A 47 -15.43 -5.08 4.44
N GLU A 48 -14.46 -5.56 5.21
CA GLU A 48 -13.04 -5.23 5.01
C GLU A 48 -12.48 -5.78 3.70
N GLY A 49 -13.02 -6.91 3.22
CA GLY A 49 -12.71 -7.42 1.89
C GLY A 49 -13.07 -6.43 0.78
N CYS A 50 -14.18 -5.68 0.94
CA CYS A 50 -14.52 -4.60 0.02
C CYS A 50 -13.51 -3.44 0.11
N ALA A 51 -13.09 -3.07 1.32
CA ALA A 51 -12.11 -2.00 1.51
C ALA A 51 -10.76 -2.32 0.83
N THR A 52 -10.24 -3.53 1.06
CA THR A 52 -8.96 -3.96 0.49
C THR A 52 -9.04 -4.19 -1.03
N GLY A 53 -10.18 -4.71 -1.53
CA GLY A 53 -10.43 -4.85 -2.97
C GLY A 53 -10.58 -3.51 -3.68
N ALA A 54 -11.23 -2.52 -3.04
CA ALA A 54 -11.35 -1.18 -3.56
C ALA A 54 -9.98 -0.47 -3.64
N ALA A 55 -9.12 -0.65 -2.62
CA ALA A 55 -7.76 -0.11 -2.63
C ALA A 55 -6.91 -0.72 -3.76
N ASP A 56 -7.03 -2.03 -4.01
CA ASP A 56 -6.39 -2.72 -5.15
C ASP A 56 -6.86 -2.12 -6.48
N GLY A 57 -8.19 -2.03 -6.68
CA GLY A 57 -8.78 -1.45 -7.89
C GLY A 57 -8.36 0.01 -8.10
N TYR A 58 -8.34 0.81 -7.03
CA TYR A 58 -7.90 2.20 -7.07
C TYR A 58 -6.47 2.32 -7.58
N PHE A 59 -5.53 1.55 -7.01
CA PHE A 59 -4.14 1.57 -7.46
C PHE A 59 -3.99 1.17 -8.92
N ARG A 60 -4.70 0.14 -9.37
CA ARG A 60 -4.65 -0.30 -10.77
C ARG A 60 -5.07 0.79 -11.75
N MET A 61 -6.04 1.63 -11.36
CA MET A 61 -6.55 2.71 -12.21
C MET A 61 -5.75 4.01 -12.07
N GLN A 62 -5.38 4.41 -10.85
CA GLN A 62 -4.74 5.71 -10.56
C GLN A 62 -3.22 5.65 -10.51
N ARG A 63 -2.63 4.47 -10.32
CA ARG A 63 -1.17 4.28 -10.12
C ARG A 63 -0.61 5.02 -8.90
N THR A 64 -1.49 5.39 -7.98
CA THR A 64 -1.15 5.96 -6.66
C THR A 64 -1.78 5.11 -5.57
N PRO A 65 -1.08 4.88 -4.44
CA PRO A 65 -1.65 4.11 -3.34
C PRO A 65 -2.89 4.78 -2.76
N ALA A 66 -3.89 3.98 -2.39
CA ALA A 66 -4.90 4.36 -1.41
C ALA A 66 -4.49 3.81 -0.04
N SER A 67 -5.08 4.36 1.03
CA SER A 67 -5.03 3.73 2.35
C SER A 67 -6.28 2.90 2.63
N THR A 68 -6.15 1.96 3.54
CA THR A 68 -7.28 1.24 4.15
C THR A 68 -7.24 1.44 5.66
N LEU A 69 -8.38 1.34 6.34
CA LEU A 69 -8.48 1.30 7.78
C LEU A 69 -9.30 0.08 8.19
N LEU A 70 -8.66 -0.86 8.88
CA LEU A 70 -9.22 -2.15 9.25
C LEU A 70 -9.23 -2.34 10.76
N HIS A 71 -10.28 -3.00 11.28
CA HIS A 71 -10.46 -3.18 12.70
C HIS A 71 -9.72 -4.39 13.25
N LEU A 72 -8.57 -4.14 13.87
CA LEU A 72 -7.76 -5.14 14.59
C LEU A 72 -7.44 -6.38 13.73
N GLY A 73 -7.14 -7.50 14.39
CA GLY A 73 -6.88 -8.78 13.74
C GLY A 73 -8.05 -9.34 12.94
N PRO A 74 -9.28 -9.37 13.48
CA PRO A 74 -10.45 -9.84 12.73
C PRO A 74 -10.71 -9.03 11.45
N GLY A 75 -10.61 -7.71 11.51
CA GLY A 75 -10.78 -6.86 10.32
C GLY A 75 -9.70 -7.09 9.27
N LEU A 76 -8.44 -7.22 9.70
CA LEU A 76 -7.37 -7.60 8.79
C LEU A 76 -7.62 -8.98 8.17
N ALA A 77 -8.04 -9.97 8.97
CA ALA A 77 -8.32 -11.31 8.49
C ALA A 77 -9.42 -11.33 7.41
N ASN A 78 -10.48 -10.54 7.56
CA ASN A 78 -11.52 -10.37 6.55
C ASN A 78 -10.99 -9.76 5.24
N GLY A 79 -9.96 -8.92 5.31
CA GLY A 79 -9.34 -8.27 4.16
C GLY A 79 -8.31 -9.12 3.41
N LEU A 80 -7.85 -10.25 3.98
CA LEU A 80 -6.69 -11.01 3.48
C LEU A 80 -6.82 -11.49 2.04
N ALA A 81 -8.01 -11.96 1.63
CA ALA A 81 -8.21 -12.51 0.28
C ALA A 81 -7.86 -11.48 -0.81
N ASN A 82 -8.33 -10.25 -0.65
CA ASN A 82 -8.06 -9.19 -1.62
C ASN A 82 -6.66 -8.57 -1.43
N LEU A 83 -6.10 -8.54 -0.23
CA LEU A 83 -4.68 -8.20 -0.04
C LEU A 83 -3.76 -9.22 -0.71
N HIS A 84 -4.09 -10.52 -0.66
CA HIS A 84 -3.37 -11.53 -1.43
C HIS A 84 -3.41 -11.23 -2.94
N ASN A 85 -4.60 -10.94 -3.49
CA ASN A 85 -4.75 -10.61 -4.91
C ASN A 85 -3.99 -9.34 -5.28
N ALA A 86 -4.07 -8.28 -4.45
CA ALA A 86 -3.34 -7.03 -4.61
C ALA A 86 -1.81 -7.25 -4.60
N LYS A 87 -1.31 -8.13 -3.70
CA LYS A 87 0.11 -8.49 -3.66
C LYS A 87 0.56 -9.16 -4.94
N LYS A 88 -0.23 -10.08 -5.49
CA LYS A 88 0.05 -10.75 -6.78
C LYS A 88 -0.01 -9.80 -7.96
N ALA A 89 -0.87 -8.79 -7.89
CA ALA A 89 -0.99 -7.74 -8.90
C ALA A 89 0.05 -6.62 -8.74
N SER A 90 0.90 -6.67 -7.71
CA SER A 90 1.84 -5.61 -7.36
C SER A 90 1.15 -4.25 -7.16
N SER A 91 0.02 -4.23 -6.48
CA SER A 91 -0.70 -3.02 -6.16
C SER A 91 -0.11 -2.34 -4.92
N GLY A 92 0.08 -1.03 -4.99
CA GLY A 92 0.52 -0.21 -3.86
C GLY A 92 -0.64 0.11 -2.93
N ILE A 93 -0.55 -0.30 -1.67
CA ILE A 93 -1.58 -0.04 -0.64
C ILE A 93 -0.89 0.33 0.67
N VAL A 94 -1.35 1.42 1.30
CA VAL A 94 -1.03 1.72 2.70
C VAL A 94 -2.13 1.13 3.58
N ASN A 95 -1.90 -0.07 4.08
CA ASN A 95 -2.89 -0.81 4.86
C ASN A 95 -2.71 -0.45 6.35
N ILE A 96 -3.64 0.32 6.91
CA ILE A 96 -3.65 0.72 8.32
C ILE A 96 -4.57 -0.23 9.07
N VAL A 97 -4.04 -0.84 10.11
CA VAL A 97 -4.77 -1.78 10.97
C VAL A 97 -4.73 -1.27 12.39
N GLY A 98 -5.88 -1.04 12.99
CA GLY A 98 -5.94 -0.67 14.41
C GLY A 98 -5.42 -1.79 15.32
N GLU A 99 -5.03 -1.42 16.52
CA GLU A 99 -4.63 -2.35 17.58
C GLU A 99 -5.07 -1.77 18.93
N HIS A 100 -5.17 -2.63 19.93
CA HIS A 100 -5.31 -2.19 21.32
C HIS A 100 -4.13 -1.29 21.74
N ALA A 101 -4.32 -0.42 22.74
CA ALA A 101 -3.23 0.34 23.33
C ALA A 101 -2.09 -0.59 23.78
N LEU A 102 -0.85 -0.16 23.64
CA LEU A 102 0.35 -1.00 23.84
C LEU A 102 0.39 -1.70 25.20
N ASP A 103 -0.07 -1.04 26.25
CA ASP A 103 -0.14 -1.60 27.60
C ASP A 103 -1.33 -2.56 27.77
N HIS A 104 -2.37 -2.43 26.96
CA HIS A 104 -3.57 -3.26 26.99
C HIS A 104 -3.42 -4.61 26.28
N ILE A 105 -2.55 -4.71 25.29
CA ILE A 105 -2.32 -5.95 24.49
C ILE A 105 -2.02 -7.15 25.41
N LYS A 106 -1.21 -6.95 26.45
CA LYS A 106 -0.86 -8.00 27.43
C LYS A 106 -2.03 -8.59 28.20
N LEU A 107 -3.17 -7.90 28.24
CA LEU A 107 -4.37 -8.35 28.94
C LEU A 107 -5.19 -9.36 28.13
N ASN A 108 -4.79 -9.62 26.88
CA ASN A 108 -5.41 -10.60 25.99
C ASN A 108 -6.94 -10.43 25.87
N ALA A 109 -7.36 -9.20 25.57
CA ALA A 109 -8.76 -8.89 25.33
C ALA A 109 -9.35 -9.73 24.17
N PRO A 110 -10.68 -9.90 24.05
CA PRO A 110 -11.31 -10.82 23.10
C PRO A 110 -10.87 -10.64 21.63
N LEU A 111 -10.46 -9.43 21.21
CA LEU A 111 -10.02 -9.15 19.84
C LEU A 111 -8.49 -9.08 19.69
N THR A 112 -7.73 -9.33 20.77
CA THR A 112 -6.26 -9.40 20.70
C THR A 112 -5.83 -10.52 19.76
N SER A 113 -4.93 -10.20 18.84
CA SER A 113 -4.47 -11.14 17.80
C SER A 113 -3.01 -10.90 17.47
N ASP A 114 -2.32 -11.88 16.88
CA ASP A 114 -1.02 -11.69 16.24
C ASP A 114 -1.22 -10.97 14.89
N ILE A 115 -1.47 -9.66 14.93
CA ILE A 115 -1.74 -8.85 13.73
C ILE A 115 -0.53 -8.84 12.80
N GLU A 116 0.70 -8.78 13.34
CA GLU A 116 1.91 -8.87 12.50
C GLU A 116 2.00 -10.22 11.78
N GLY A 117 1.75 -11.32 12.48
CA GLY A 117 1.74 -12.66 11.89
C GLY A 117 0.69 -12.81 10.80
N ILE A 118 -0.51 -12.23 11.00
CA ILE A 118 -1.58 -12.21 9.99
C ILE A 118 -1.19 -11.34 8.78
N ALA A 119 -0.53 -10.19 8.99
CA ALA A 119 -0.16 -9.26 7.93
C ALA A 119 1.00 -9.73 7.04
N ARG A 120 2.00 -10.42 7.61
CA ARG A 120 3.25 -10.80 6.93
C ARG A 120 3.04 -11.54 5.60
N PRO A 121 2.15 -12.55 5.48
CA PRO A 121 1.95 -13.26 4.21
C PRO A 121 1.45 -12.38 3.06
N VAL A 122 0.67 -11.35 3.36
CA VAL A 122 0.02 -10.48 2.36
C VAL A 122 0.68 -9.13 2.20
N SER A 123 1.66 -8.78 3.02
CA SER A 123 2.37 -7.50 2.98
C SER A 123 3.84 -7.67 2.56
N HIS A 124 4.44 -6.60 2.04
CA HIS A 124 5.88 -6.52 1.75
C HIS A 124 6.64 -5.86 2.90
N TRP A 125 5.93 -5.05 3.67
CA TRP A 125 6.44 -4.37 4.84
C TRP A 125 5.36 -4.34 5.92
N VAL A 126 5.73 -4.61 7.17
CA VAL A 126 4.83 -4.61 8.33
C VAL A 126 5.55 -3.93 9.48
N LYS A 127 4.90 -2.98 10.12
CA LYS A 127 5.43 -2.29 11.30
C LYS A 127 4.32 -1.96 12.28
N THR A 128 4.54 -2.24 13.56
CA THR A 128 3.72 -1.75 14.65
C THR A 128 4.33 -0.45 15.17
N SER A 129 3.58 0.65 15.13
CA SER A 129 4.03 1.91 15.71
C SER A 129 4.16 1.78 17.22
N LYS A 130 5.24 2.30 17.78
CA LYS A 130 5.54 2.17 19.22
C LYS A 130 5.31 3.45 20.00
N SER A 131 5.09 4.57 19.31
CA SER A 131 4.92 5.88 19.93
C SER A 131 4.11 6.81 19.04
N SER A 132 3.25 7.62 19.63
CA SER A 132 2.56 8.72 18.92
C SER A 132 3.53 9.73 18.29
N LYS A 133 4.75 9.83 18.82
CA LYS A 133 5.79 10.72 18.27
C LYS A 133 6.42 10.16 17.00
N ASP A 134 6.39 8.84 16.78
CA ASP A 134 7.00 8.17 15.62
C ASP A 134 6.00 7.94 14.49
N ILE A 135 4.69 8.04 14.77
CA ILE A 135 3.65 7.65 13.82
C ILE A 135 3.71 8.37 12.46
N ALA A 136 4.14 9.63 12.43
CA ALA A 136 4.34 10.36 11.18
C ALA A 136 5.48 9.78 10.35
N ILE A 137 6.59 9.42 10.99
CA ILE A 137 7.76 8.78 10.36
C ILE A 137 7.37 7.38 9.87
N ASP A 138 6.67 6.60 10.69
CA ASP A 138 6.19 5.26 10.34
C ASP A 138 5.23 5.32 9.14
N GLY A 139 4.33 6.31 9.12
CA GLY A 139 3.42 6.58 8.00
C GLY A 139 4.16 6.97 6.73
N ALA A 140 5.17 7.84 6.83
CA ALA A 140 6.00 8.22 5.69
C ALA A 140 6.77 7.01 5.12
N GLU A 141 7.32 6.15 5.99
CA GLU A 141 7.95 4.90 5.57
C GLU A 141 6.96 3.96 4.87
N ALA A 142 5.75 3.79 5.42
CA ALA A 142 4.71 2.96 4.80
C ALA A 142 4.35 3.45 3.39
N ILE A 143 4.21 4.78 3.20
CA ILE A 143 3.94 5.37 1.90
C ILE A 143 5.09 5.12 0.92
N GLN A 144 6.35 5.31 1.36
CA GLN A 144 7.52 5.03 0.53
C GLN A 144 7.55 3.57 0.09
N LYS A 145 7.25 2.62 0.99
CA LYS A 145 7.18 1.19 0.67
C LYS A 145 6.05 0.89 -0.31
N ALA A 146 4.85 1.46 -0.10
CA ALA A 146 3.73 1.24 -1.00
C ALA A 146 4.00 1.75 -2.43
N ARG A 147 4.84 2.77 -2.58
CA ARG A 147 5.23 3.37 -3.86
C ARG A 147 6.44 2.74 -4.55
N VAL A 148 7.09 1.74 -3.94
CA VAL A 148 8.16 0.99 -4.61
C VAL A 148 7.59 0.33 -5.87
N THR A 149 8.19 0.65 -7.03
CA THR A 149 7.74 0.10 -8.32
C THR A 149 7.93 -1.43 -8.39
N PRO A 150 6.93 -2.19 -8.85
CA PRO A 150 5.67 -1.80 -9.50
C PRO A 150 4.53 -1.39 -8.54
N GLY A 151 4.62 -1.67 -7.27
CA GLY A 151 3.71 -1.40 -6.18
C GLY A 151 3.84 -2.44 -5.09
N GLN A 152 3.70 -2.04 -3.83
CA GLN A 152 3.83 -2.92 -2.67
C GLN A 152 2.72 -2.66 -1.65
N ILE A 153 2.40 -3.65 -0.83
CA ILE A 153 1.51 -3.49 0.32
C ILE A 153 2.37 -3.21 1.54
N ALA A 154 2.17 -2.05 2.15
CA ALA A 154 2.76 -1.66 3.43
C ALA A 154 1.69 -1.66 4.51
N THR A 155 1.80 -2.54 5.49
CA THR A 155 0.88 -2.62 6.62
C THR A 155 1.47 -1.91 7.83
N LEU A 156 0.81 -0.84 8.27
CA LEU A 156 1.10 -0.10 9.49
C LEU A 156 0.06 -0.45 10.55
N ILE A 157 0.51 -1.04 11.66
CA ILE A 157 -0.34 -1.35 12.81
C ILE A 157 -0.32 -0.14 13.73
N LEU A 158 -1.52 0.35 14.05
CA LEU A 158 -1.77 1.58 14.79
C LEU A 158 -2.39 1.28 16.16
N PRO A 159 -1.59 1.11 17.24
CA PRO A 159 -2.12 0.98 18.57
C PRO A 159 -2.90 2.23 18.99
N GLY A 160 -3.99 2.05 19.75
CA GLY A 160 -4.89 3.13 20.13
C GLY A 160 -4.18 4.30 20.80
N ASP A 161 -3.24 4.03 21.74
CA ASP A 161 -2.46 5.05 22.42
C ASP A 161 -1.50 5.83 21.51
N THR A 162 -1.02 5.22 20.44
CA THR A 162 -0.23 5.93 19.41
C THR A 162 -1.11 6.87 18.57
N ALA A 163 -2.42 6.58 18.49
CA ALA A 163 -3.37 7.42 17.78
C ALA A 163 -3.84 8.63 18.62
N TRP A 164 -4.17 8.42 19.91
CA TRP A 164 -4.78 9.49 20.71
C TRP A 164 -3.78 10.37 21.45
N ASN A 165 -2.56 9.90 21.77
CA ASN A 165 -1.56 10.71 22.44
C ASN A 165 -1.00 11.82 21.54
N GLU A 166 -0.35 12.82 22.14
CA GLU A 166 0.28 13.91 21.41
C GLU A 166 1.35 13.40 20.44
N GLY A 167 1.15 13.69 19.16
CA GLY A 167 2.06 13.33 18.06
C GLY A 167 3.02 14.44 17.67
N ASN A 168 3.92 14.14 16.75
CA ASN A 168 4.80 15.11 16.10
C ASN A 168 4.11 15.77 14.89
N LYS A 169 4.78 16.74 14.27
CA LYS A 169 4.35 17.32 13.00
C LYS A 169 4.36 16.27 11.87
N PRO A 170 3.49 16.42 10.87
CA PRO A 170 3.47 15.52 9.72
C PRO A 170 4.79 15.52 8.96
N GLU A 171 5.25 14.34 8.56
CA GLU A 171 6.48 14.17 7.80
C GLU A 171 6.34 14.60 6.33
N ASN A 172 7.46 15.06 5.77
CA ASN A 172 7.58 15.27 4.33
C ASN A 172 8.11 13.99 3.68
N ILE A 173 7.54 13.62 2.54
CA ILE A 173 7.92 12.39 1.86
C ILE A 173 8.74 12.74 0.63
N GLU A 174 9.99 12.30 0.64
CA GLU A 174 10.82 12.36 -0.56
C GLU A 174 10.56 11.12 -1.42
N PHE A 175 10.01 11.34 -2.61
CA PHE A 175 9.83 10.27 -3.59
C PHE A 175 11.14 10.02 -4.31
N LYS A 176 11.88 9.00 -3.89
CA LYS A 176 13.04 8.52 -4.65
C LYS A 176 12.55 7.72 -5.85
N ASN A 177 12.65 8.28 -7.04
CA ASN A 177 12.46 7.54 -8.28
C ASN A 177 13.57 6.49 -8.41
N SER A 178 13.38 5.32 -7.83
CA SER A 178 14.26 4.16 -8.04
C SER A 178 13.87 3.43 -9.34
N SER A 179 14.01 4.10 -10.49
CA SER A 179 14.00 3.35 -11.74
C SER A 179 15.34 2.65 -11.87
N ASN A 180 15.39 1.36 -11.59
CA ASN A 180 16.52 0.54 -11.97
C ASN A 180 16.63 0.58 -13.49
N LYS A 181 17.59 1.35 -13.99
CA LYS A 181 17.89 1.37 -15.43
C LYS A 181 18.48 0.01 -15.80
N VAL A 182 17.90 -0.64 -16.78
CA VAL A 182 18.46 -1.86 -17.37
C VAL A 182 19.78 -1.49 -18.04
N SER A 183 20.84 -2.28 -17.83
CA SER A 183 22.13 -2.03 -18.47
C SER A 183 22.03 -2.18 -19.99
N ALA A 184 22.89 -1.46 -20.72
CA ALA A 184 22.94 -1.55 -22.17
C ALA A 184 23.25 -2.99 -22.65
N ASP A 185 24.09 -3.71 -21.91
CA ASP A 185 24.48 -5.09 -22.23
C ASP A 185 23.29 -6.05 -22.20
N ILE A 186 22.43 -5.96 -21.17
CA ILE A 186 21.19 -6.77 -21.07
C ILE A 186 20.22 -6.44 -22.21
N ILE A 187 20.13 -5.17 -22.58
CA ILE A 187 19.30 -4.74 -23.73
C ILE A 187 19.86 -5.34 -25.02
N GLN A 188 21.16 -5.30 -25.22
CA GLN A 188 21.82 -5.85 -26.41
C GLN A 188 21.64 -7.37 -26.49
N GLU A 189 21.83 -8.08 -25.38
CA GLU A 189 21.57 -9.52 -25.28
C GLU A 189 20.13 -9.87 -25.69
N GLY A 190 19.14 -9.12 -25.19
CA GLY A 190 17.73 -9.29 -25.58
C GLY A 190 17.48 -9.07 -27.09
N ILE A 191 18.13 -8.06 -27.67
CA ILE A 191 18.05 -7.78 -29.11
C ILE A 191 18.64 -8.94 -29.92
N GLU A 192 19.78 -9.46 -29.54
CA GLU A 192 20.44 -10.57 -30.21
C GLU A 192 19.64 -11.86 -30.13
N ALA A 193 19.05 -12.14 -28.94
CA ALA A 193 18.17 -13.28 -28.75
C ALA A 193 16.95 -13.24 -29.69
N LEU A 194 16.28 -12.08 -29.78
CA LEU A 194 15.15 -11.89 -30.67
C LEU A 194 15.54 -12.04 -32.17
N LYS A 195 16.71 -11.52 -32.58
CA LYS A 195 17.22 -11.62 -33.94
C LYS A 195 17.59 -13.07 -34.34
N ALA A 196 18.09 -13.84 -33.40
CA ALA A 196 18.52 -15.22 -33.63
C ALA A 196 17.35 -16.22 -33.65
N ALA A 197 16.22 -15.87 -33.05
CA ALA A 197 15.06 -16.73 -32.92
C ALA A 197 14.34 -16.88 -34.31
N LYS A 198 13.93 -18.12 -34.64
CA LYS A 198 13.12 -18.36 -35.86
C LYS A 198 11.66 -17.95 -35.68
N ASN A 199 11.10 -18.19 -34.54
CA ASN A 199 9.70 -17.87 -34.17
C ASN A 199 9.68 -17.23 -32.78
N PRO A 200 10.05 -15.95 -32.61
CA PRO A 200 10.06 -15.31 -31.32
C PRO A 200 8.64 -15.02 -30.81
N LEU A 201 8.42 -15.23 -29.52
CA LEU A 201 7.19 -14.89 -28.83
C LEU A 201 7.49 -13.90 -27.71
N ILE A 202 6.74 -12.80 -27.62
CA ILE A 202 6.85 -11.82 -26.55
C ILE A 202 5.64 -11.96 -25.62
N LEU A 203 5.86 -12.52 -24.41
CA LEU A 203 4.85 -12.56 -23.37
C LEU A 203 4.97 -11.33 -22.45
N VAL A 204 3.93 -10.53 -22.36
CA VAL A 204 3.91 -9.29 -21.58
C VAL A 204 2.91 -9.34 -20.44
N GLY A 205 3.25 -8.65 -19.33
CA GLY A 205 2.40 -8.57 -18.16
C GLY A 205 2.73 -7.34 -17.29
N GLY A 206 1.96 -7.12 -16.24
CA GLY A 206 2.19 -6.04 -15.29
C GLY A 206 2.22 -4.65 -15.94
N ALA A 207 3.22 -3.85 -15.63
CA ALA A 207 3.38 -2.49 -16.16
C ALA A 207 3.61 -2.44 -17.69
N ALA A 208 4.01 -3.55 -18.32
CA ALA A 208 4.14 -3.61 -19.77
C ALA A 208 2.79 -3.52 -20.50
N LEU A 209 1.67 -3.80 -19.81
CA LEU A 209 0.30 -3.67 -20.35
C LEU A 209 -0.24 -2.23 -20.37
N GLU A 210 0.52 -1.25 -19.86
CA GLU A 210 0.15 0.16 -20.01
C GLU A 210 0.22 0.56 -21.51
N GLU A 211 -0.77 1.34 -21.97
CA GLU A 211 -0.92 1.72 -23.38
C GLU A 211 0.39 2.23 -24.02
N LYS A 212 1.08 3.15 -23.31
CA LYS A 212 2.37 3.71 -23.79
C LYS A 212 3.46 2.64 -24.01
N ASN A 213 3.41 1.53 -23.24
CA ASN A 213 4.35 0.43 -23.35
C ASN A 213 3.91 -0.58 -24.41
N LEU A 214 2.61 -0.87 -24.51
CA LEU A 214 2.05 -1.74 -25.55
C LEU A 214 2.35 -1.19 -26.94
N ILE A 215 2.25 0.14 -27.15
CA ILE A 215 2.63 0.77 -28.43
C ILE A 215 4.10 0.52 -28.77
N LYS A 216 5.00 0.55 -27.79
CA LYS A 216 6.42 0.24 -28.02
C LYS A 216 6.65 -1.25 -28.31
N ILE A 217 5.97 -2.11 -27.56
CA ILE A 217 6.06 -3.57 -27.73
C ILE A 217 5.53 -3.98 -29.11
N ALA A 218 4.42 -3.42 -29.57
CA ALA A 218 3.90 -3.66 -30.91
C ALA A 218 4.95 -3.31 -31.99
N LYS A 219 5.62 -2.16 -31.88
CA LYS A 219 6.71 -1.79 -32.80
C LYS A 219 7.89 -2.76 -32.79
N ILE A 220 8.21 -3.33 -31.61
CA ILE A 220 9.26 -4.36 -31.50
C ILE A 220 8.78 -5.66 -32.15
N ALA A 221 7.54 -6.07 -31.86
CA ALA A 221 6.96 -7.29 -32.41
C ALA A 221 6.94 -7.23 -33.94
N ASP A 222 6.45 -6.14 -34.52
CA ASP A 222 6.44 -5.92 -35.97
C ASP A 222 7.86 -6.00 -36.60
N LYS A 223 8.82 -5.27 -35.98
CA LYS A 223 10.19 -5.20 -36.49
C LYS A 223 10.94 -6.53 -36.41
N MET A 224 10.63 -7.34 -35.38
CA MET A 224 11.31 -8.60 -35.09
C MET A 224 10.50 -9.83 -35.57
N ASN A 225 9.35 -9.61 -36.21
CA ASN A 225 8.41 -10.66 -36.61
C ASN A 225 8.03 -11.59 -35.44
N CYS A 226 7.73 -10.99 -34.29
CA CYS A 226 7.32 -11.73 -33.09
C CYS A 226 5.80 -11.98 -33.08
N GLN A 227 5.42 -13.08 -32.42
CA GLN A 227 4.04 -13.36 -32.06
C GLN A 227 3.75 -12.82 -30.64
#